data_f9772e4bfe607aeece21922f3d31709b
#
_entry.id   f9772e4bfe607aeece21922f3d31709b
#
_cell.length_a   1.000
_cell.length_b   1.000
_cell.length_c   1.000
_cell.angle_alpha   90.00
_cell.angle_beta   90.00
_cell.angle_gamma   90.00
#
_symmetry.space_group_name_H-M   'P 1'
#
loop_
_entity.id
_entity.type
_entity.pdbx_description
1 polymer ?
#
loop_
_entity_poly.entity_id
_entity_poly.type
_entity_poly.pdbx_seq_one_letter_code
_entity_poly.pdbx_strand_id
1 'polypeptide(L)'
;MINLLFIGLIFFSIKLKSQTLENPNTSPVHTLGRIEKDTLKIIHSTSFNSEWVKDLKLLFPCKNINLSKRPSRLPNAPRKYRNGTHRGIDFFANWGTDVRSVAPGVVIRADHHYKEYPPKFREQLLQACGIVGHTPSDIFNNVLLGKAVFLDHGFNLIPGFRTISIYAHLSDIDKKVLGGAKIESGQLIGKTGNSGTRPSTLGTKKEAHLHWELILQKNNQEMYLGQDMEYEELYEMLSTI
;
A
#
# COMPACT_ATOMS: atom_id res chain seq x y z
N MET A 1 -22.01 -7.16 71.27
CA MET A 1 -22.08 -5.72 70.93
C MET A 1 -21.35 -5.55 69.62
N ILE A 2 -22.11 -5.41 68.52
CA ILE A 2 -21.58 -5.30 67.18
C ILE A 2 -21.69 -3.85 66.78
N ASN A 3 -20.55 -3.19 66.55
CA ASN A 3 -20.51 -1.81 66.04
C ASN A 3 -20.61 -1.84 64.50
N LEU A 4 -21.72 -1.36 63.97
CA LEU A 4 -21.90 -1.07 62.55
C LEU A 4 -21.25 0.29 62.22
N LEU A 5 -20.22 0.28 61.41
CA LEU A 5 -19.64 1.51 60.80
C LEU A 5 -20.40 1.80 59.52
N PHE A 6 -21.15 2.92 59.50
CA PHE A 6 -21.72 3.49 58.31
C PHE A 6 -20.67 4.25 57.49
N ILE A 7 -20.32 3.77 56.29
CA ILE A 7 -19.51 4.52 55.33
C ILE A 7 -20.44 5.30 54.42
N GLY A 8 -20.51 6.60 54.62
CA GLY A 8 -21.25 7.52 53.79
C GLY A 8 -20.52 7.75 52.47
N LEU A 9 -21.14 7.38 51.34
CA LEU A 9 -20.69 7.76 50.00
C LEU A 9 -21.07 9.23 49.74
N ILE A 10 -20.05 10.07 49.66
CA ILE A 10 -20.20 11.48 49.19
C ILE A 10 -20.09 11.50 47.67
N PHE A 11 -21.20 11.71 46.99
CA PHE A 11 -21.20 11.99 45.56
C PHE A 11 -20.75 13.44 45.31
N PHE A 12 -19.54 13.63 44.80
CA PHE A 12 -19.09 14.92 44.27
C PHE A 12 -19.59 15.05 42.84
N SER A 13 -20.63 15.86 42.62
CA SER A 13 -21.03 16.30 41.28
C SER A 13 -20.09 17.40 40.81
N ILE A 14 -19.14 17.04 39.95
CA ILE A 14 -18.30 18.03 39.25
C ILE A 14 -19.12 18.54 38.05
N LYS A 15 -19.66 19.76 38.17
CA LYS A 15 -20.16 20.52 37.03
C LYS A 15 -18.97 21.03 36.22
N LEU A 16 -18.64 20.35 35.11
CA LEU A 16 -17.75 20.91 34.11
C LEU A 16 -18.45 22.08 33.42
N LYS A 17 -18.03 23.32 33.71
CA LYS A 17 -18.30 24.48 32.86
C LYS A 17 -17.46 24.31 31.57
N SER A 18 -18.12 24.09 30.44
CA SER A 18 -17.46 24.19 29.14
C SER A 18 -17.14 25.65 28.88
N GLN A 19 -15.86 26.01 28.98
CA GLN A 19 -15.34 27.25 28.40
C GLN A 19 -15.06 26.94 26.94
N THR A 20 -15.84 27.51 26.05
CA THR A 20 -15.54 27.60 24.63
C THR A 20 -14.36 28.53 24.44
N LEU A 21 -13.17 27.97 24.22
CA LEU A 21 -12.03 28.73 23.69
C LEU A 21 -12.30 28.96 22.20
N GLU A 22 -12.73 30.16 21.85
CA GLU A 22 -12.74 30.60 20.46
C GLU A 22 -11.29 30.74 19.99
N ASN A 23 -10.89 29.89 19.06
CA ASN A 23 -9.60 29.96 18.38
C ASN A 23 -9.81 30.82 17.11
N PRO A 24 -9.18 32.02 16.99
CA PRO A 24 -9.44 32.94 15.88
C PRO A 24 -8.88 32.50 14.53
N ASN A 25 -8.35 31.28 14.38
CA ASN A 25 -7.74 30.74 13.15
C ASN A 25 -8.40 29.50 12.61
N THR A 26 -9.65 29.21 12.91
CA THR A 26 -10.37 28.16 12.20
C THR A 26 -10.98 28.72 10.92
N SER A 27 -10.42 28.34 9.79
CA SER A 27 -11.11 28.47 8.49
C SER A 27 -12.52 27.88 8.58
N PRO A 28 -13.52 28.50 7.96
CA PRO A 28 -14.90 28.05 8.07
C PRO A 28 -15.01 26.60 7.59
N VAL A 29 -15.52 25.75 8.47
CA VAL A 29 -15.98 24.40 8.09
C VAL A 29 -17.05 24.61 7.05
N HIS A 30 -16.75 24.34 5.80
CA HIS A 30 -17.77 24.31 4.76
C HIS A 30 -18.80 23.24 5.13
N THR A 31 -19.97 23.69 5.54
CA THR A 31 -21.17 22.87 5.62
C THR A 31 -21.29 22.13 4.29
N LEU A 32 -21.31 20.81 4.31
CA LEU A 32 -21.58 20.00 3.15
C LEU A 32 -22.96 20.40 2.60
N GLY A 33 -22.95 21.30 1.62
CA GLY A 33 -24.11 21.67 0.86
C GLY A 33 -24.67 20.41 0.19
N ARG A 34 -25.99 20.29 0.19
CA ARG A 34 -26.75 19.29 -0.52
C ARG A 34 -26.18 19.13 -1.92
N ILE A 35 -25.55 18.01 -2.23
CA ILE A 35 -25.04 17.69 -3.55
C ILE A 35 -26.26 17.56 -4.46
N GLU A 36 -26.49 18.55 -5.30
CA GLU A 36 -27.45 18.44 -6.39
C GLU A 36 -26.99 17.33 -7.34
N LYS A 37 -27.92 16.44 -7.67
CA LYS A 37 -27.67 15.21 -8.44
C LYS A 37 -27.14 15.41 -9.86
N ASP A 38 -26.99 16.63 -10.33
CA ASP A 38 -26.72 16.94 -11.74
C ASP A 38 -25.29 17.43 -12.04
N THR A 39 -24.37 17.35 -11.07
CA THR A 39 -22.95 17.69 -11.31
C THR A 39 -21.99 16.63 -10.77
N LEU A 40 -22.27 15.35 -11.01
CA LEU A 40 -21.20 14.38 -11.16
C LEU A 40 -20.46 14.71 -12.47
N LYS A 41 -19.61 15.74 -12.45
CA LYS A 41 -18.50 15.78 -13.38
C LYS A 41 -17.81 14.43 -13.21
N ILE A 42 -17.95 13.56 -14.21
CA ILE A 42 -17.10 12.41 -14.39
C ILE A 42 -15.69 13.01 -14.35
N ILE A 43 -15.02 12.85 -13.20
CA ILE A 43 -13.60 13.07 -13.14
C ILE A 43 -13.08 12.00 -14.08
N HIS A 44 -12.74 12.37 -15.29
CA HIS A 44 -12.05 11.49 -16.21
C HIS A 44 -10.80 11.08 -15.45
N SER A 45 -10.78 9.87 -14.93
CA SER A 45 -9.56 9.22 -14.48
C SER A 45 -8.63 9.31 -15.68
N THR A 46 -7.57 10.07 -15.54
CA THR A 46 -6.58 10.20 -16.62
C THR A 46 -6.02 8.80 -16.79
N SER A 47 -6.35 8.12 -17.88
CA SER A 47 -5.82 6.79 -18.19
C SER A 47 -4.31 6.88 -18.22
N PHE A 48 -3.65 5.83 -17.78
CA PHE A 48 -2.19 5.74 -17.88
C PHE A 48 -1.77 5.86 -19.34
N ASN A 49 -0.70 6.62 -19.61
CA ASN A 49 -0.16 6.78 -20.95
C ASN A 49 1.25 6.18 -21.01
N SER A 50 1.44 5.16 -21.82
CA SER A 50 2.72 4.46 -22.01
C SER A 50 3.87 5.37 -22.46
N GLU A 51 3.59 6.48 -23.14
CA GLU A 51 4.58 7.48 -23.53
C GLU A 51 5.32 8.12 -22.34
N TRP A 52 4.69 8.17 -21.16
CA TRP A 52 5.35 8.70 -19.97
C TRP A 52 6.55 7.87 -19.50
N VAL A 53 6.58 6.59 -19.86
CA VAL A 53 7.58 5.61 -19.41
C VAL A 53 8.43 5.04 -20.53
N LYS A 54 8.29 5.54 -21.77
CA LYS A 54 9.04 5.02 -22.94
C LYS A 54 10.56 5.02 -22.79
N ASP A 55 11.09 5.98 -22.04
CA ASP A 55 12.54 6.12 -21.77
C ASP A 55 12.93 5.58 -20.39
N LEU A 56 11.96 5.03 -19.62
CA LEU A 56 12.21 4.49 -18.30
C LEU A 56 13.07 3.23 -18.40
N LYS A 57 14.14 3.17 -17.59
CA LYS A 57 14.99 1.98 -17.46
C LYS A 57 15.10 1.60 -16.00
N LEU A 58 14.59 0.42 -15.69
CA LEU A 58 14.61 -0.13 -14.34
C LEU A 58 15.43 -1.43 -14.29
N LEU A 59 16.02 -1.71 -13.14
CA LEU A 59 16.61 -3.02 -12.90
C LEU A 59 15.53 -4.01 -12.46
N PHE A 60 15.66 -5.27 -12.89
CA PHE A 60 14.79 -6.33 -12.33
C PHE A 60 15.03 -6.47 -10.84
N PRO A 61 13.97 -6.45 -10.03
CA PRO A 61 14.08 -6.50 -8.56
C PRO A 61 14.55 -7.86 -8.04
N CYS A 62 14.38 -8.93 -8.81
CA CYS A 62 14.87 -10.27 -8.49
C CYS A 62 15.73 -10.79 -9.64
N LYS A 63 17.00 -11.12 -9.35
CA LYS A 63 17.92 -11.62 -10.36
C LYS A 63 17.41 -12.92 -10.98
N ASN A 64 17.47 -13.02 -12.31
CA ASN A 64 17.05 -14.19 -13.10
C ASN A 64 15.54 -14.53 -13.01
N ILE A 65 14.72 -13.59 -12.55
CA ILE A 65 13.27 -13.73 -12.57
C ILE A 65 12.71 -12.75 -13.61
N ASN A 66 12.15 -13.30 -14.67
CA ASN A 66 11.61 -12.51 -15.79
C ASN A 66 10.16 -12.05 -15.51
N LEU A 67 9.71 -11.07 -16.29
CA LEU A 67 8.31 -10.66 -16.33
C LEU A 67 7.42 -11.84 -16.72
N SER A 68 6.36 -12.06 -15.96
CA SER A 68 5.43 -13.16 -16.23
C SER A 68 4.47 -12.83 -17.37
N LYS A 69 4.27 -13.77 -18.28
CA LYS A 69 3.22 -13.68 -19.31
C LYS A 69 1.80 -13.97 -18.78
N ARG A 70 1.65 -14.30 -17.49
CA ARG A 70 0.33 -14.60 -16.91
C ARG A 70 -0.37 -13.30 -16.52
N PRO A 71 -1.55 -12.97 -17.11
CA PRO A 71 -2.26 -11.72 -16.78
C PRO A 71 -2.53 -11.59 -15.27
N SER A 72 -2.78 -12.70 -14.58
CA SER A 72 -3.03 -12.69 -13.13
C SER A 72 -1.85 -12.22 -12.28
N ARG A 73 -0.65 -12.08 -12.83
CA ARG A 73 0.57 -11.60 -12.14
C ARG A 73 0.95 -10.17 -12.50
N LEU A 74 0.16 -9.54 -13.36
CA LEU A 74 0.39 -8.19 -13.86
C LEU A 74 -0.63 -7.20 -13.30
N PRO A 75 -0.39 -5.89 -13.43
CA PRO A 75 -1.38 -4.86 -13.11
C PRO A 75 -2.73 -5.11 -13.78
N ASN A 76 -3.79 -4.54 -13.23
CA ASN A 76 -5.18 -4.64 -13.68
C ASN A 76 -5.87 -6.00 -13.45
N ALA A 77 -5.14 -7.03 -13.04
CA ALA A 77 -5.76 -8.32 -12.74
C ALA A 77 -6.78 -8.23 -11.59
N PRO A 78 -8.00 -8.78 -11.75
CA PRO A 78 -9.01 -8.71 -10.71
C PRO A 78 -8.61 -9.51 -9.47
N ARG A 79 -8.82 -8.93 -8.29
CA ARG A 79 -8.61 -9.55 -6.99
C ARG A 79 -9.96 -9.72 -6.28
N LYS A 80 -10.82 -10.58 -6.83
CA LYS A 80 -12.20 -10.79 -6.34
C LYS A 80 -12.28 -11.09 -4.84
N TYR A 81 -11.29 -11.82 -4.29
CA TYR A 81 -11.25 -12.21 -2.87
C TYR A 81 -11.16 -11.02 -1.90
N ARG A 82 -10.77 -9.85 -2.38
CA ARG A 82 -10.67 -8.61 -1.60
C ARG A 82 -11.44 -7.44 -2.20
N ASN A 83 -12.22 -7.70 -3.23
CA ASN A 83 -12.96 -6.68 -3.97
C ASN A 83 -12.07 -5.51 -4.42
N GLY A 84 -11.03 -5.84 -5.18
CA GLY A 84 -10.01 -4.90 -5.63
C GLY A 84 -9.29 -5.35 -6.90
N THR A 85 -8.32 -4.54 -7.31
CA THR A 85 -7.49 -4.76 -8.50
C THR A 85 -6.03 -4.95 -8.10
N HIS A 86 -5.29 -5.72 -8.85
CA HIS A 86 -3.85 -5.87 -8.73
C HIS A 86 -3.16 -4.62 -9.27
N ARG A 87 -2.35 -3.95 -8.44
CA ARG A 87 -1.70 -2.69 -8.82
C ARG A 87 -0.23 -2.86 -9.23
N GLY A 88 0.30 -4.06 -9.08
CA GLY A 88 1.71 -4.32 -9.26
C GLY A 88 2.01 -5.54 -10.12
N ILE A 89 3.28 -5.93 -10.13
CA ILE A 89 3.82 -7.10 -10.79
C ILE A 89 4.22 -8.13 -9.73
N ASP A 90 3.75 -9.36 -9.87
CA ASP A 90 4.14 -10.47 -9.00
C ASP A 90 5.32 -11.26 -9.62
N PHE A 91 6.52 -11.09 -9.06
CA PHE A 91 7.73 -11.85 -9.39
C PHE A 91 7.81 -13.11 -8.51
N PHE A 92 7.37 -14.26 -9.05
CA PHE A 92 7.42 -15.52 -8.32
C PHE A 92 8.84 -16.04 -8.24
N ALA A 93 9.35 -16.16 -7.04
CA ALA A 93 10.69 -16.63 -6.72
C ALA A 93 10.66 -17.52 -5.47
N ASN A 94 11.72 -18.29 -5.26
CA ASN A 94 11.86 -19.08 -4.05
C ASN A 94 11.87 -18.17 -2.81
N TRP A 95 11.33 -18.67 -1.70
CA TRP A 95 11.41 -17.98 -0.42
C TRP A 95 12.87 -17.62 -0.09
N GLY A 96 13.10 -16.36 0.28
CA GLY A 96 14.43 -15.88 0.64
C GLY A 96 15.32 -15.45 -0.53
N THR A 97 14.79 -15.39 -1.76
CA THR A 97 15.53 -14.79 -2.90
C THR A 97 15.78 -13.31 -2.65
N ASP A 98 16.97 -12.81 -3.02
CA ASP A 98 17.32 -11.40 -2.90
C ASP A 98 16.35 -10.51 -3.68
N VAL A 99 15.86 -9.46 -3.02
CA VAL A 99 15.09 -8.36 -3.61
C VAL A 99 15.95 -7.13 -3.60
N ARG A 100 16.10 -6.51 -4.78
CA ARG A 100 16.97 -5.34 -4.99
C ARG A 100 16.18 -4.16 -5.49
N SER A 101 16.66 -2.96 -5.21
CA SER A 101 16.08 -1.72 -5.70
C SER A 101 16.13 -1.64 -7.22
N VAL A 102 15.01 -1.29 -7.85
CA VAL A 102 14.92 -1.09 -9.31
C VAL A 102 15.59 0.20 -9.76
N ALA A 103 15.70 1.20 -8.88
CA ALA A 103 16.28 2.53 -9.15
C ALA A 103 16.70 3.19 -7.83
N PRO A 104 17.51 4.29 -7.85
CA PRO A 104 17.88 5.01 -6.64
C PRO A 104 16.68 5.68 -5.98
N GLY A 105 16.69 5.83 -4.64
CA GLY A 105 15.62 6.52 -3.92
C GLY A 105 15.88 6.67 -2.44
N VAL A 106 14.88 7.18 -1.71
CA VAL A 106 14.90 7.35 -0.25
C VAL A 106 13.81 6.50 0.37
N VAL A 107 14.16 5.72 1.38
CA VAL A 107 13.18 4.89 2.12
C VAL A 107 12.21 5.79 2.87
N ILE A 108 10.93 5.74 2.55
CA ILE A 108 9.89 6.46 3.28
C ILE A 108 9.12 5.56 4.25
N ARG A 109 9.20 4.23 4.07
CA ARG A 109 8.65 3.23 4.98
C ARG A 109 9.39 1.90 4.86
N ALA A 110 9.66 1.24 5.99
CA ALA A 110 10.21 -0.11 6.06
C ALA A 110 9.61 -0.86 7.25
N ASP A 111 8.84 -1.91 6.97
CA ASP A 111 8.03 -2.61 7.98
C ASP A 111 8.81 -3.73 8.69
N HIS A 112 9.97 -3.41 9.30
CA HIS A 112 10.82 -4.38 10.00
C HIS A 112 10.07 -5.16 11.09
N HIS A 113 9.11 -4.52 11.75
CA HIS A 113 8.36 -5.07 12.89
C HIS A 113 7.00 -5.65 12.50
N TYR A 114 6.71 -5.79 11.19
CA TYR A 114 5.47 -6.40 10.75
C TYR A 114 5.30 -7.80 11.36
N LYS A 115 4.11 -8.04 11.90
CA LYS A 115 3.69 -9.34 12.43
C LYS A 115 2.47 -9.82 11.65
N GLU A 116 2.47 -11.11 11.32
CA GLU A 116 1.37 -11.71 10.59
C GLU A 116 0.08 -11.69 11.43
N TYR A 117 -1.01 -11.36 10.80
CA TYR A 117 -2.34 -11.38 11.43
C TYR A 117 -2.89 -12.80 11.50
N PRO A 118 -3.72 -13.12 12.53
CA PRO A 118 -4.39 -14.41 12.60
C PRO A 118 -5.27 -14.66 11.36
N PRO A 119 -5.35 -15.92 10.86
CA PRO A 119 -6.13 -16.25 9.66
C PRO A 119 -7.58 -15.75 9.71
N LYS A 120 -8.25 -15.98 10.84
CA LYS A 120 -9.65 -15.56 11.05
C LYS A 120 -9.83 -14.05 10.98
N PHE A 121 -8.88 -13.28 11.54
CA PHE A 121 -8.92 -11.81 11.47
C PHE A 121 -8.78 -11.33 10.03
N ARG A 122 -7.83 -11.88 9.27
CA ARG A 122 -7.66 -11.56 7.85
C ARG A 122 -8.91 -11.87 7.05
N GLU A 123 -9.55 -13.03 7.29
CA GLU A 123 -10.80 -13.42 6.62
C GLU A 123 -11.94 -12.43 6.92
N GLN A 124 -12.10 -12.00 8.17
CA GLN A 124 -13.11 -11.02 8.57
C GLN A 124 -12.88 -9.66 7.89
N LEU A 125 -11.63 -9.20 7.78
CA LEU A 125 -11.31 -7.97 7.04
C LEU A 125 -11.68 -8.08 5.56
N LEU A 126 -11.41 -9.21 4.93
CA LEU A 126 -11.75 -9.41 3.51
C LEU A 126 -13.27 -9.50 3.30
N GLN A 127 -14.01 -10.10 4.23
CA GLN A 127 -15.49 -10.09 4.21
C GLN A 127 -16.02 -8.65 4.35
N ALA A 128 -15.45 -7.86 5.25
CA ALA A 128 -15.81 -6.45 5.39
C ALA A 128 -15.52 -5.65 4.10
N CYS A 129 -14.40 -5.88 3.43
CA CYS A 129 -14.11 -5.31 2.12
C CYS A 129 -15.17 -5.69 1.07
N GLY A 130 -15.67 -6.93 1.12
CA GLY A 130 -16.78 -7.39 0.27
C GLY A 130 -18.07 -6.61 0.51
N ILE A 131 -18.42 -6.34 1.76
CA ILE A 131 -19.62 -5.56 2.14
C ILE A 131 -19.49 -4.10 1.70
N VAL A 132 -18.30 -3.50 1.91
CA VAL A 132 -18.02 -2.09 1.54
C VAL A 132 -17.92 -1.90 0.03
N GLY A 133 -17.67 -2.97 -0.73
CA GLY A 133 -17.55 -2.92 -2.19
C GLY A 133 -16.14 -2.59 -2.71
N HIS A 134 -15.16 -2.37 -1.83
CA HIS A 134 -13.75 -2.15 -2.18
C HIS A 134 -12.82 -2.49 -1.03
N THR A 135 -11.52 -2.63 -1.32
CA THR A 135 -10.49 -2.75 -0.28
C THR A 135 -10.02 -1.34 0.12
N PRO A 136 -10.26 -0.87 1.36
CA PRO A 136 -9.70 0.38 1.85
C PRO A 136 -8.17 0.39 1.77
N SER A 137 -7.58 1.55 1.48
CA SER A 137 -6.13 1.69 1.27
C SER A 137 -5.31 1.39 2.52
N ASP A 138 -5.83 1.68 3.71
CA ASP A 138 -5.20 1.34 4.99
C ASP A 138 -5.15 -0.17 5.23
N ILE A 139 -6.21 -0.90 4.92
CA ILE A 139 -6.22 -2.38 4.96
C ILE A 139 -5.24 -2.95 3.93
N PHE A 140 -5.26 -2.42 2.72
CA PHE A 140 -4.34 -2.87 1.68
C PHE A 140 -2.88 -2.66 2.10
N ASN A 141 -2.53 -1.43 2.48
CA ASN A 141 -1.15 -1.04 2.74
C ASN A 141 -0.58 -1.60 4.07
N ASN A 142 -1.42 -1.82 5.10
CA ASN A 142 -0.93 -2.23 6.42
C ASN A 142 -1.15 -3.71 6.74
N VAL A 143 -2.06 -4.39 6.02
CA VAL A 143 -2.37 -5.80 6.27
C VAL A 143 -2.01 -6.66 5.06
N LEU A 144 -2.52 -6.30 3.86
CA LEU A 144 -2.42 -7.19 2.71
C LEU A 144 -1.06 -7.14 2.03
N LEU A 145 -0.33 -6.03 2.04
CA LEU A 145 1.05 -5.97 1.54
C LEU A 145 2.04 -6.72 2.45
N GLY A 146 1.67 -6.99 3.70
CA GLY A 146 2.55 -7.67 4.64
C GLY A 146 3.78 -6.82 5.00
N LYS A 147 4.93 -7.47 5.15
CA LYS A 147 6.22 -6.81 5.35
C LYS A 147 6.63 -6.13 4.05
N ALA A 148 6.70 -4.80 4.06
CA ALA A 148 6.92 -4.01 2.86
C ALA A 148 7.96 -2.89 3.05
N VAL A 149 8.56 -2.45 1.93
CA VAL A 149 9.43 -1.28 1.84
C VAL A 149 8.85 -0.34 0.78
N PHE A 150 8.77 0.94 1.10
CA PHE A 150 8.36 2.01 0.20
C PHE A 150 9.56 2.91 -0.06
N LEU A 151 9.93 3.05 -1.32
CA LEU A 151 11.08 3.80 -1.77
C LEU A 151 10.65 4.95 -2.67
N ASP A 152 10.88 6.18 -2.22
CA ASP A 152 10.58 7.40 -2.96
C ASP A 152 11.74 7.77 -3.89
N HIS A 153 11.48 7.80 -5.18
CA HIS A 153 12.44 8.19 -6.21
C HIS A 153 12.39 9.69 -6.55
N GLY A 154 11.47 10.44 -5.91
CA GLY A 154 11.21 11.83 -6.25
C GLY A 154 10.67 11.97 -7.69
N PHE A 155 11.13 13.01 -8.38
CA PHE A 155 10.76 13.32 -9.77
C PHE A 155 11.82 12.86 -10.80
N ASN A 156 12.70 11.94 -10.39
CA ASN A 156 13.89 11.60 -11.19
C ASN A 156 13.66 10.47 -12.19
N LEU A 157 12.62 9.63 -12.00
CA LEU A 157 12.38 8.49 -12.89
C LEU A 157 11.48 8.84 -14.07
N ILE A 158 10.39 9.56 -13.80
CA ILE A 158 9.38 9.90 -14.82
C ILE A 158 9.15 11.40 -14.77
N PRO A 159 9.46 12.15 -15.85
CA PRO A 159 9.28 13.59 -15.90
C PRO A 159 7.86 14.02 -15.53
N GLY A 160 7.75 14.95 -14.57
CA GLY A 160 6.46 15.50 -14.12
C GLY A 160 5.68 14.64 -13.13
N PHE A 161 6.22 13.49 -12.71
CA PHE A 161 5.63 12.63 -11.68
C PHE A 161 6.62 12.38 -10.54
N ARG A 162 6.14 12.49 -9.30
CA ARG A 162 6.82 11.86 -8.16
C ARG A 162 6.52 10.37 -8.22
N THR A 163 7.55 9.53 -8.07
CA THR A 163 7.40 8.09 -8.18
C THR A 163 7.81 7.37 -6.91
N ILE A 164 7.06 6.34 -6.55
CA ILE A 164 7.28 5.53 -5.34
C ILE A 164 7.23 4.05 -5.73
N SER A 165 8.30 3.30 -5.48
CA SER A 165 8.28 1.84 -5.56
C SER A 165 7.84 1.23 -4.25
N ILE A 166 7.04 0.16 -4.33
CA ILE A 166 6.63 -0.66 -3.18
C ILE A 166 7.14 -2.07 -3.41
N TYR A 167 7.86 -2.60 -2.43
CA TYR A 167 8.37 -3.98 -2.39
C TYR A 167 7.64 -4.70 -1.26
N ALA A 168 6.75 -5.62 -1.58
CA ALA A 168 5.84 -6.24 -0.61
C ALA A 168 5.95 -7.76 -0.53
N HIS A 169 5.26 -8.35 0.43
CA HIS A 169 5.30 -9.77 0.77
C HIS A 169 6.68 -10.28 1.19
N LEU A 170 7.55 -9.39 1.67
CA LEU A 170 8.91 -9.75 2.05
C LEU A 170 8.95 -10.73 3.24
N SER A 171 9.90 -11.66 3.23
CA SER A 171 10.23 -12.49 4.39
C SER A 171 11.14 -11.74 5.35
N ASP A 172 12.05 -10.93 4.81
CA ASP A 172 13.00 -10.12 5.57
C ASP A 172 13.32 -8.81 4.84
N ILE A 173 13.68 -7.77 5.60
CA ILE A 173 14.15 -6.47 5.11
C ILE A 173 15.60 -6.30 5.55
N ASP A 174 16.50 -5.88 4.65
CA ASP A 174 17.90 -5.61 5.00
C ASP A 174 17.96 -4.56 6.12
N LYS A 175 18.80 -4.81 7.12
CA LYS A 175 18.93 -3.97 8.32
C LYS A 175 19.36 -2.53 8.04
N LYS A 176 19.92 -2.25 6.87
CA LYS A 176 20.32 -0.90 6.45
C LYS A 176 19.18 -0.12 5.77
N VAL A 177 18.08 -0.80 5.43
CA VAL A 177 16.90 -0.19 4.80
C VAL A 177 16.00 0.39 5.90
N LEU A 178 16.36 1.58 6.38
CA LEU A 178 15.65 2.31 7.44
C LEU A 178 15.00 3.59 6.87
N GLY A 179 13.95 4.07 7.50
CA GLY A 179 13.31 5.34 7.10
C GLY A 179 14.34 6.47 6.98
N GLY A 180 14.33 7.17 5.84
CA GLY A 180 15.30 8.22 5.50
C GLY A 180 16.60 7.72 4.86
N ALA A 181 16.87 6.40 4.81
CA ALA A 181 18.06 5.87 4.17
C ALA A 181 18.01 6.08 2.65
N LYS A 182 19.14 6.52 2.07
CA LYS A 182 19.34 6.56 0.63
C LYS A 182 19.69 5.17 0.13
N ILE A 183 19.04 4.76 -0.94
CA ILE A 183 19.21 3.45 -1.58
C ILE A 183 19.69 3.67 -3.00
N GLU A 184 20.73 2.95 -3.38
CA GLU A 184 21.25 2.96 -4.74
C GLU A 184 20.52 1.93 -5.61
N SER A 185 20.58 2.12 -6.94
CA SER A 185 20.07 1.14 -7.90
C SER A 185 20.75 -0.21 -7.70
N GLY A 186 19.98 -1.31 -7.66
CA GLY A 186 20.49 -2.67 -7.44
C GLY A 186 20.90 -2.98 -6.00
N GLN A 187 20.81 -2.03 -5.07
CA GLN A 187 21.08 -2.28 -3.65
C GLN A 187 20.08 -3.28 -3.06
N LEU A 188 20.52 -4.14 -2.15
CA LEU A 188 19.69 -5.11 -1.46
C LEU A 188 18.61 -4.39 -0.62
N ILE A 189 17.35 -4.72 -0.86
CA ILE A 189 16.17 -4.26 -0.10
C ILE A 189 15.77 -5.27 0.97
N GLY A 190 15.77 -6.57 0.60
CA GLY A 190 15.29 -7.63 1.47
C GLY A 190 15.24 -8.97 0.75
N LYS A 191 14.32 -9.83 1.18
CA LYS A 191 14.16 -11.20 0.68
C LYS A 191 12.70 -11.47 0.32
N THR A 192 12.46 -12.19 -0.77
CA THR A 192 11.11 -12.65 -1.14
C THR A 192 10.48 -13.50 -0.04
N GLY A 193 9.19 -13.38 0.13
CA GLY A 193 8.40 -14.13 1.08
C GLY A 193 6.95 -14.26 0.62
N ASN A 194 6.04 -14.29 1.57
CA ASN A 194 4.60 -14.31 1.32
C ASN A 194 3.81 -13.59 2.44
N SER A 195 4.47 -12.72 3.22
CA SER A 195 3.82 -12.02 4.33
C SER A 195 2.56 -11.26 3.87
N GLY A 196 1.52 -11.17 4.70
CA GLY A 196 0.23 -10.57 4.35
C GLY A 196 -0.68 -11.43 3.48
N THR A 197 -0.20 -12.58 2.97
CA THR A 197 -1.00 -13.50 2.16
C THR A 197 -1.70 -14.56 3.02
N ARG A 198 -2.70 -15.26 2.46
CA ARG A 198 -3.37 -16.36 3.17
C ARG A 198 -2.39 -17.49 3.56
N PRO A 199 -1.49 -17.98 2.68
CA PRO A 199 -0.50 -18.98 3.08
C PRO A 199 0.37 -18.57 4.25
N SER A 200 0.75 -17.28 4.36
CA SER A 200 1.54 -16.77 5.47
C SER A 200 0.78 -16.82 6.79
N THR A 201 -0.50 -16.41 6.81
CA THR A 201 -1.34 -16.48 8.02
C THR A 201 -1.51 -17.92 8.54
N LEU A 202 -1.34 -18.92 7.67
CA LEU A 202 -1.35 -20.35 8.01
C LEU A 202 0.05 -20.91 8.36
N GLY A 203 1.06 -20.03 8.49
CA GLY A 203 2.42 -20.40 8.86
C GLY A 203 3.19 -21.15 7.75
N THR A 204 2.75 -21.06 6.49
CA THR A 204 3.41 -21.73 5.37
C THR A 204 4.24 -20.76 4.53
N LYS A 205 5.24 -21.29 3.79
CA LYS A 205 6.05 -20.53 2.84
C LYS A 205 5.55 -20.68 1.39
N LYS A 206 4.35 -21.22 1.19
CA LYS A 206 3.77 -21.42 -0.14
C LYS A 206 3.51 -20.09 -0.84
N GLU A 207 3.55 -20.13 -2.17
CA GLU A 207 3.25 -18.97 -3.03
C GLU A 207 4.20 -17.77 -2.78
N ALA A 208 5.46 -18.06 -2.43
CA ALA A 208 6.44 -17.01 -2.24
C ALA A 208 6.66 -16.21 -3.53
N HIS A 209 6.62 -14.89 -3.43
CA HIS A 209 6.85 -13.95 -4.52
C HIS A 209 7.20 -12.56 -3.98
N LEU A 210 7.76 -11.73 -4.83
CA LEU A 210 7.78 -10.29 -4.61
C LEU A 210 6.56 -9.69 -5.32
N HIS A 211 5.73 -8.96 -4.60
CA HIS A 211 4.78 -8.02 -5.19
C HIS A 211 5.47 -6.65 -5.29
N TRP A 212 5.63 -6.14 -6.50
CA TRP A 212 6.26 -4.85 -6.75
C TRP A 212 5.30 -3.90 -7.44
N GLU A 213 5.17 -2.67 -6.91
CA GLU A 213 4.38 -1.59 -7.51
C GLU A 213 5.28 -0.40 -7.85
N LEU A 214 4.93 0.34 -8.90
CA LEU A 214 5.42 1.69 -9.14
C LEU A 214 4.21 2.64 -9.18
N ILE A 215 4.18 3.54 -8.20
CA ILE A 215 3.12 4.54 -8.04
C ILE A 215 3.61 5.86 -8.63
N LEU A 216 2.76 6.50 -9.42
CA LEU A 216 2.98 7.81 -10.01
C LEU A 216 2.05 8.82 -9.36
N GLN A 217 2.60 9.90 -8.82
CA GLN A 217 1.85 10.98 -8.16
C GLN A 217 2.01 12.29 -8.92
N LYS A 218 0.88 12.96 -9.22
CA LYS A 218 0.84 14.28 -9.87
C LYS A 218 -0.45 15.01 -9.47
N ASN A 219 -0.34 16.28 -9.08
CA ASN A 219 -1.51 17.14 -8.78
C ASN A 219 -2.51 16.49 -7.79
N ASN A 220 -2.03 15.90 -6.69
CA ASN A 220 -2.82 15.17 -5.70
C ASN A 220 -3.58 13.94 -6.25
N GLN A 221 -3.24 13.48 -7.43
CA GLN A 221 -3.74 12.23 -8.00
C GLN A 221 -2.64 11.17 -7.93
N GLU A 222 -3.06 9.93 -7.77
CA GLU A 222 -2.19 8.77 -7.73
C GLU A 222 -2.69 7.73 -8.72
N MET A 223 -1.75 7.13 -9.45
CA MET A 223 -2.01 5.98 -10.31
C MET A 223 -0.85 4.98 -10.20
N TYR A 224 -1.09 3.73 -10.53
CA TYR A 224 -0.03 2.74 -10.63
C TYR A 224 0.40 2.51 -12.07
N LEU A 225 1.60 2.03 -12.26
CA LEU A 225 2.20 1.72 -13.57
C LEU A 225 1.27 0.82 -14.40
N GLY A 226 0.86 1.31 -15.57
CA GLY A 226 -0.01 0.59 -16.50
C GLY A 226 -1.47 0.50 -16.06
N GLN A 227 -1.94 1.38 -15.18
CA GLN A 227 -3.33 1.38 -14.71
C GLN A 227 -4.31 1.47 -15.90
N ASP A 228 -5.31 0.58 -15.89
CA ASP A 228 -6.39 0.49 -16.86
C ASP A 228 -5.96 0.22 -18.32
N MET A 229 -4.69 -0.18 -18.55
CA MET A 229 -4.23 -0.64 -19.87
C MET A 229 -4.72 -2.06 -20.16
N GLU A 230 -5.00 -2.33 -21.44
CA GLU A 230 -5.27 -3.68 -21.94
C GLU A 230 -4.01 -4.57 -21.84
N TYR A 231 -4.20 -5.88 -21.73
CA TYR A 231 -3.11 -6.80 -21.42
C TYR A 231 -1.95 -6.76 -22.42
N GLU A 232 -2.24 -6.76 -23.71
CA GLU A 232 -1.24 -6.80 -24.78
C GLU A 232 -0.35 -5.56 -24.75
N GLU A 233 -0.96 -4.38 -24.68
CA GLU A 233 -0.27 -3.09 -24.58
C GLU A 233 0.54 -2.99 -23.27
N LEU A 234 -0.08 -3.38 -22.15
CA LEU A 234 0.56 -3.41 -20.85
C LEU A 234 1.81 -4.32 -20.86
N TYR A 235 1.69 -5.54 -21.39
CA TYR A 235 2.82 -6.48 -21.42
C TYR A 235 3.96 -5.99 -22.31
N GLU A 236 3.65 -5.41 -23.48
CA GLU A 236 4.63 -4.80 -24.38
C GLU A 236 5.39 -3.67 -23.65
N MET A 237 4.67 -2.70 -23.08
CA MET A 237 5.26 -1.61 -22.31
C MET A 237 6.15 -2.12 -21.17
N LEU A 238 5.66 -3.05 -20.34
CA LEU A 238 6.42 -3.60 -19.20
C LEU A 238 7.66 -4.39 -19.64
N SER A 239 7.69 -4.87 -20.88
CA SER A 239 8.84 -5.61 -21.45
C SER A 239 9.96 -4.68 -21.91
N THR A 240 9.72 -3.38 -22.00
CA THR A 240 10.69 -2.38 -22.52
C THR A 240 11.32 -1.50 -21.45
N ILE A 241 10.73 -1.43 -20.25
CA ILE A 241 11.17 -0.57 -19.14
C ILE A 241 12.21 -1.20 -18.21
#